data_f3cec38ea96488ef5ad4b4918d6dae90
#
_entry.id   f3cec38ea96488ef5ad4b4918d6dae90
#
_cell.length_a   1.000
_cell.length_b   1.000
_cell.length_c   1.000
_cell.angle_alpha   90.00
_cell.angle_beta   90.00
_cell.angle_gamma   90.00
#
_symmetry.space_group_name_H-M   'P 1'
#
loop_
_entity.id
_entity.type
_entity.pdbx_description
1 polymer ?
#
loop_
_entity_poly.entity_id
_entity_poly.type
_entity_poly.pdbx_seq_one_letter_code
_entity_poly.pdbx_strand_id
1 'polypeptide(L)'
;MHYLDPQNTSFADAIANEPAPHQLGAVKAREAMEILQKHEAAPDILTETFQVPGECGPTSVVIVRPKSLATKQLPMVFYTHGGGWILGSPASFAPLLEDLARGTGAAIVFPQYTPAPEKQFPFQFEQIYEVLDYLVRHGSERNLIVQSIALAGDSAGGHMAIALIQMALERSLPAEFAHIVLFYPITDTHKKLESYEIFKDGPFLKADTLNWMIDAFIPDEKDRQTAQASPLSFLSDDVLPRFPPTSLILSAVDPLLDEGLAFSRRLQKAGVDAAVIRAEGQMHAFVLLKAIRDSPTARAIMDLTTLRLRTALASPP
;
A
#
# COMPACT_ATOMS: atom_id res chain seq x y z
N MET A 1 -9.17 2.58 -27.28
CA MET A 1 -7.87 2.11 -26.74
C MET A 1 -7.46 3.14 -25.71
N HIS A 2 -7.24 2.74 -24.46
CA HIS A 2 -6.79 3.67 -23.41
C HIS A 2 -5.31 3.95 -23.61
N TYR A 3 -4.92 5.20 -23.37
CA TYR A 3 -3.53 5.62 -23.53
C TYR A 3 -2.66 5.02 -22.44
N LEU A 4 -1.58 4.35 -22.83
CA LEU A 4 -0.44 3.99 -21.99
C LEU A 4 0.78 4.78 -22.46
N ASP A 5 1.63 5.19 -21.54
CA ASP A 5 2.91 5.78 -21.92
C ASP A 5 3.85 4.71 -22.55
N PRO A 6 4.94 5.12 -23.22
CA PRO A 6 5.77 4.17 -23.94
C PRO A 6 6.38 3.06 -23.06
N GLN A 7 6.75 3.36 -21.81
CA GLN A 7 7.32 2.34 -20.90
C GLN A 7 6.25 1.35 -20.44
N ASN A 8 5.06 1.86 -20.09
CA ASN A 8 3.92 1.03 -19.73
C ASN A 8 3.46 0.16 -20.93
N THR A 9 3.44 0.72 -22.15
CA THR A 9 3.14 -0.05 -23.37
C THR A 9 4.14 -1.17 -23.57
N SER A 10 5.45 -0.86 -23.53
CA SER A 10 6.51 -1.86 -23.71
C SER A 10 6.44 -2.99 -22.69
N PHE A 11 6.14 -2.65 -21.42
CA PHE A 11 5.98 -3.66 -20.38
C PHE A 11 4.72 -4.50 -20.58
N ALA A 12 3.59 -3.88 -20.91
CA ALA A 12 2.35 -4.58 -21.22
C ALA A 12 2.53 -5.62 -22.35
N ASP A 13 3.22 -5.21 -23.42
CA ASP A 13 3.53 -6.10 -24.56
C ASP A 13 4.43 -7.25 -24.14
N ALA A 14 5.43 -6.99 -23.29
CA ALA A 14 6.37 -8.01 -22.82
C ALA A 14 5.70 -9.09 -21.99
N ILE A 15 4.66 -8.75 -21.21
CA ILE A 15 3.94 -9.69 -20.34
C ILE A 15 2.63 -10.23 -20.94
N ALA A 16 2.27 -9.82 -22.15
CA ALA A 16 0.96 -10.13 -22.74
C ALA A 16 0.65 -11.64 -22.82
N ASN A 17 1.68 -12.47 -23.03
CA ASN A 17 1.56 -13.92 -23.13
C ASN A 17 2.01 -14.68 -21.86
N GLU A 18 2.41 -13.96 -20.81
CA GLU A 18 2.78 -14.60 -19.56
C GLU A 18 1.53 -15.04 -18.78
N PRO A 19 1.59 -16.18 -18.07
CA PRO A 19 0.47 -16.63 -17.27
C PRO A 19 0.19 -15.66 -16.12
N ALA A 20 -1.09 -15.32 -15.97
CA ALA A 20 -1.53 -14.43 -14.89
C ALA A 20 -1.38 -15.11 -13.50
N PRO A 21 -1.26 -14.32 -12.40
CA PRO A 21 -1.07 -14.87 -11.06
C PRO A 21 -2.10 -15.94 -10.65
N HIS A 22 -3.38 -15.75 -11.00
CA HIS A 22 -4.43 -16.72 -10.71
C HIS A 22 -4.27 -18.07 -11.43
N GLN A 23 -3.58 -18.09 -12.57
CA GLN A 23 -3.27 -19.31 -13.33
C GLN A 23 -2.06 -20.04 -12.75
N LEU A 24 -1.14 -19.31 -12.12
CA LEU A 24 0.07 -19.87 -11.48
C LEU A 24 -0.23 -20.44 -10.09
N GLY A 25 -1.21 -19.89 -9.38
CA GLY A 25 -1.43 -20.14 -7.97
C GLY A 25 -0.42 -19.40 -7.06
N ALA A 26 -0.71 -19.31 -5.76
CA ALA A 26 -0.01 -18.43 -4.83
C ALA A 26 1.52 -18.61 -4.80
N VAL A 27 2.01 -19.86 -4.72
CA VAL A 27 3.45 -20.14 -4.60
C VAL A 27 4.22 -19.67 -5.83
N LYS A 28 3.80 -20.11 -7.02
CA LYS A 28 4.50 -19.75 -8.27
C LYS A 28 4.33 -18.26 -8.61
N ALA A 29 3.19 -17.65 -8.26
CA ALA A 29 2.98 -16.24 -8.46
C ALA A 29 3.91 -15.39 -7.58
N ARG A 30 4.19 -15.82 -6.33
CA ARG A 30 5.21 -15.19 -5.47
C ARG A 30 6.59 -15.30 -6.08
N GLU A 31 6.99 -16.48 -6.53
CA GLU A 31 8.29 -16.68 -7.20
C GLU A 31 8.44 -15.80 -8.44
N ALA A 32 7.39 -15.70 -9.26
CA ALA A 32 7.38 -14.86 -10.45
C ALA A 32 7.54 -13.37 -10.09
N MET A 33 6.89 -12.90 -9.01
CA MET A 33 7.03 -11.53 -8.52
C MET A 33 8.45 -11.23 -8.02
N GLU A 34 9.08 -12.16 -7.30
CA GLU A 34 10.48 -12.02 -6.85
C GLU A 34 11.45 -11.93 -8.05
N ILE A 35 11.23 -12.73 -9.09
CA ILE A 35 12.05 -12.69 -10.32
C ILE A 35 11.85 -11.35 -11.03
N LEU A 36 10.60 -10.91 -11.21
CA LEU A 36 10.24 -9.65 -11.88
C LEU A 36 10.87 -8.44 -11.20
N GLN A 37 10.91 -8.45 -9.87
CA GLN A 37 11.35 -7.34 -9.02
C GLN A 37 12.80 -7.48 -8.52
N LYS A 38 13.57 -8.46 -9.04
CA LYS A 38 14.94 -8.69 -8.60
C LYS A 38 15.75 -7.39 -8.56
N HIS A 39 16.29 -7.08 -7.38
CA HIS A 39 16.99 -5.83 -7.07
C HIS A 39 18.25 -6.10 -6.26
N GLU A 40 19.26 -5.27 -6.43
CA GLU A 40 20.44 -5.24 -5.60
C GLU A 40 20.28 -4.14 -4.55
N ALA A 41 20.57 -4.46 -3.30
CA ALA A 41 20.43 -3.51 -2.19
C ALA A 41 21.26 -2.25 -2.43
N ALA A 42 20.67 -1.09 -2.24
CA ALA A 42 21.34 0.18 -2.45
C ALA A 42 22.38 0.45 -1.33
N PRO A 43 23.62 0.86 -1.67
CA PRO A 43 24.70 1.02 -0.70
C PRO A 43 24.50 2.18 0.29
N ASP A 44 23.63 3.12 -0.02
CA ASP A 44 23.27 4.29 0.78
C ASP A 44 22.09 4.05 1.73
N ILE A 45 21.51 2.86 1.69
CA ILE A 45 20.37 2.44 2.52
C ILE A 45 20.84 1.44 3.58
N LEU A 46 20.28 1.57 4.77
CA LEU A 46 20.37 0.59 5.84
C LEU A 46 19.03 -0.11 6.00
N THR A 47 19.06 -1.42 6.01
CA THR A 47 17.91 -2.29 6.27
C THR A 47 18.14 -3.08 7.54
N GLU A 48 17.18 -3.02 8.45
CA GLU A 48 17.16 -3.75 9.73
C GLU A 48 15.92 -4.65 9.76
N THR A 49 16.05 -5.89 10.21
CA THR A 49 14.93 -6.82 10.39
C THR A 49 14.85 -7.27 11.85
N PHE A 50 13.64 -7.30 12.39
CA PHE A 50 13.40 -7.76 13.75
C PHE A 50 12.01 -8.38 13.89
N GLN A 51 11.73 -9.02 15.02
CA GLN A 51 10.42 -9.61 15.31
C GLN A 51 9.66 -8.73 16.29
N VAL A 52 8.38 -8.50 15.97
CA VAL A 52 7.41 -7.88 16.87
C VAL A 52 6.54 -9.00 17.46
N PRO A 53 6.47 -9.14 18.78
CA PRO A 53 5.57 -10.10 19.41
C PRO A 53 4.12 -9.63 19.26
N GLY A 54 3.18 -10.57 19.15
CA GLY A 54 1.75 -10.28 19.08
C GLY A 54 0.90 -11.53 19.31
N GLU A 55 -0.40 -11.36 19.49
CA GLU A 55 -1.36 -12.45 19.65
C GLU A 55 -1.51 -13.28 18.36
N CYS A 56 -1.33 -12.62 17.22
CA CYS A 56 -1.25 -13.28 15.91
C CYS A 56 0.06 -14.10 15.71
N GLY A 57 0.94 -14.11 16.71
CA GLY A 57 2.30 -14.65 16.64
C GLY A 57 3.32 -13.59 16.25
N PRO A 58 4.62 -13.94 16.32
CA PRO A 58 5.68 -12.98 16.02
C PRO A 58 5.64 -12.56 14.54
N THR A 59 5.65 -11.25 14.31
CA THR A 59 5.64 -10.66 12.97
C THR A 59 7.01 -10.10 12.65
N SER A 60 7.59 -10.52 11.53
CA SER A 60 8.82 -9.95 11.00
C SER A 60 8.58 -8.53 10.48
N VAL A 61 9.41 -7.59 10.89
CA VAL A 61 9.32 -6.18 10.48
C VAL A 61 10.65 -5.74 9.92
N VAL A 62 10.61 -5.07 8.78
CA VAL A 62 11.78 -4.46 8.15
C VAL A 62 11.72 -2.95 8.30
N ILE A 63 12.83 -2.34 8.74
CA ILE A 63 13.01 -0.89 8.74
C ILE A 63 14.04 -0.53 7.67
N VAL A 64 13.65 0.35 6.75
CA VAL A 64 14.50 0.88 5.68
C VAL A 64 14.76 2.36 5.95
N ARG A 65 16.01 2.78 6.00
CA ARG A 65 16.39 4.18 6.30
C ARG A 65 17.64 4.61 5.56
N PRO A 66 17.82 5.92 5.29
CA PRO A 66 19.09 6.41 4.75
C PRO A 66 20.24 6.10 5.71
N LYS A 67 21.31 5.48 5.20
CA LYS A 67 22.46 5.09 6.00
C LYS A 67 23.14 6.28 6.70
N SER A 68 23.14 7.43 6.06
CA SER A 68 23.66 8.69 6.62
C SER A 68 22.87 9.20 7.85
N LEU A 69 21.65 8.71 8.05
CA LEU A 69 20.78 9.08 9.14
C LEU A 69 20.55 7.95 10.16
N ALA A 70 21.26 6.84 10.03
CA ALA A 70 21.02 5.60 10.81
C ALA A 70 21.05 5.78 12.34
N THR A 71 21.85 6.73 12.83
CA THR A 71 22.01 7.00 14.27
C THR A 71 21.06 8.09 14.80
N LYS A 72 20.25 8.70 13.92
CA LYS A 72 19.29 9.74 14.31
C LYS A 72 17.93 9.16 14.60
N GLN A 73 17.16 9.81 15.45
CA GLN A 73 15.73 9.58 15.51
C GLN A 73 15.08 10.09 14.23
N LEU A 74 14.30 9.23 13.57
CA LEU A 74 13.66 9.55 12.29
C LEU A 74 12.14 9.46 12.40
N PRO A 75 11.40 10.33 11.71
CA PRO A 75 9.97 10.15 11.54
C PRO A 75 9.66 8.77 10.95
N MET A 76 8.53 8.21 11.31
CA MET A 76 8.09 6.90 10.86
C MET A 76 7.06 7.01 9.74
N VAL A 77 7.32 6.34 8.62
CA VAL A 77 6.32 5.98 7.61
C VAL A 77 6.03 4.49 7.75
N PHE A 78 4.84 4.15 8.19
CA PHE A 78 4.39 2.77 8.28
C PHE A 78 3.80 2.35 6.93
N TYR A 79 4.46 1.44 6.25
CA TYR A 79 4.11 1.03 4.89
C TYR A 79 3.48 -0.36 4.86
N THR A 80 2.22 -0.43 4.46
CA THR A 80 1.51 -1.69 4.20
C THR A 80 1.58 -2.03 2.72
N HIS A 81 2.14 -3.21 2.42
CA HIS A 81 2.42 -3.57 1.03
C HIS A 81 1.23 -4.20 0.31
N GLY A 82 1.19 -3.98 -1.01
CA GLY A 82 0.22 -4.57 -1.92
C GLY A 82 0.51 -6.03 -2.28
N GLY A 83 0.07 -6.41 -3.49
CA GLY A 83 0.19 -7.78 -3.98
C GLY A 83 -1.03 -8.64 -3.70
N GLY A 84 -2.23 -8.01 -3.53
CA GLY A 84 -3.50 -8.72 -3.36
C GLY A 84 -3.54 -9.60 -2.12
N TRP A 85 -2.89 -9.18 -1.03
CA TRP A 85 -2.74 -9.93 0.23
C TRP A 85 -2.03 -11.28 0.08
N ILE A 86 -1.59 -11.67 -1.12
CA ILE A 86 -1.00 -12.98 -1.47
C ILE A 86 0.47 -12.84 -1.79
N LEU A 87 0.85 -11.80 -2.54
CA LEU A 87 2.17 -11.56 -3.09
C LEU A 87 2.91 -10.47 -2.29
N GLY A 88 4.19 -10.32 -2.55
CA GLY A 88 5.01 -9.26 -1.97
C GLY A 88 5.91 -9.73 -0.84
N SER A 89 7.08 -9.13 -0.79
CA SER A 89 8.12 -9.35 0.21
C SER A 89 8.97 -8.07 0.36
N PRO A 90 9.80 -7.95 1.39
CA PRO A 90 10.76 -6.86 1.48
C PRO A 90 11.69 -6.77 0.27
N ALA A 91 12.02 -7.90 -0.37
CA ALA A 91 12.90 -7.93 -1.54
C ALA A 91 12.21 -7.37 -2.78
N SER A 92 10.96 -7.80 -3.06
CA SER A 92 10.20 -7.30 -4.21
C SER A 92 9.76 -5.84 -4.07
N PHE A 93 9.68 -5.31 -2.85
CA PHE A 93 9.35 -3.92 -2.56
C PHE A 93 10.57 -3.02 -2.33
N ALA A 94 11.79 -3.59 -2.22
CA ALA A 94 12.99 -2.84 -1.85
C ALA A 94 13.20 -1.54 -2.65
N PRO A 95 13.07 -1.50 -3.98
CA PRO A 95 13.27 -0.26 -4.75
C PRO A 95 12.33 0.87 -4.32
N LEU A 96 11.06 0.56 -4.06
CA LEU A 96 10.07 1.56 -3.64
C LEU A 96 10.35 2.05 -2.22
N LEU A 97 10.65 1.14 -1.29
CA LEU A 97 10.98 1.49 0.10
C LEU A 97 12.24 2.34 0.20
N GLU A 98 13.26 2.04 -0.61
CA GLU A 98 14.50 2.80 -0.69
C GLU A 98 14.26 4.21 -1.21
N ASP A 99 13.43 4.39 -2.24
CA ASP A 99 13.11 5.72 -2.77
C ASP A 99 12.27 6.53 -1.78
N LEU A 100 11.32 5.91 -1.11
CA LEU A 100 10.58 6.56 -0.03
C LEU A 100 11.51 7.00 1.10
N ALA A 101 12.43 6.15 1.54
CA ALA A 101 13.40 6.49 2.57
C ALA A 101 14.30 7.66 2.17
N ARG A 102 14.85 7.64 0.94
CA ARG A 102 15.69 8.74 0.41
C ARG A 102 14.92 10.05 0.31
N GLY A 103 13.76 10.00 -0.33
CA GLY A 103 12.97 11.21 -0.63
C GLY A 103 12.36 11.86 0.60
N THR A 104 12.01 11.08 1.62
CA THR A 104 11.41 11.59 2.86
C THR A 104 12.46 11.90 3.94
N GLY A 105 13.60 11.19 3.95
CA GLY A 105 14.50 11.18 5.09
C GLY A 105 13.95 10.47 6.33
N ALA A 106 12.84 9.75 6.18
CA ALA A 106 12.16 9.00 7.25
C ALA A 106 12.64 7.54 7.31
N ALA A 107 12.27 6.86 8.38
CA ALA A 107 12.36 5.41 8.49
C ALA A 107 11.06 4.80 7.91
N ILE A 108 11.19 3.96 6.90
CA ILE A 108 10.08 3.23 6.32
C ILE A 108 9.96 1.89 7.04
N VAL A 109 8.85 1.68 7.70
CA VAL A 109 8.58 0.45 8.47
C VAL A 109 7.64 -0.44 7.66
N PHE A 110 8.09 -1.64 7.37
CA PHE A 110 7.43 -2.60 6.50
C PHE A 110 7.14 -3.90 7.27
N PRO A 111 5.90 -4.11 7.77
CA PRO A 111 5.50 -5.37 8.38
C PRO A 111 5.33 -6.45 7.30
N GLN A 112 5.89 -7.63 7.56
CA GLN A 112 5.71 -8.80 6.72
C GLN A 112 4.53 -9.62 7.28
N TYR A 113 3.31 -9.25 6.88
CA TYR A 113 2.13 -9.99 7.32
C TYR A 113 2.07 -11.38 6.68
N THR A 114 1.40 -12.31 7.35
CA THR A 114 1.17 -13.65 6.82
C THR A 114 0.21 -13.58 5.64
N PRO A 115 0.60 -14.01 4.43
CA PRO A 115 -0.23 -13.84 3.26
C PRO A 115 -1.44 -14.79 3.23
N ALA A 116 -2.39 -14.50 2.36
CA ALA A 116 -3.42 -15.43 1.92
C ALA A 116 -2.85 -16.41 0.88
N PRO A 117 -3.34 -17.65 0.78
CA PRO A 117 -4.45 -18.22 1.56
C PRO A 117 -4.03 -18.83 2.91
N GLU A 118 -2.75 -18.74 3.33
CA GLU A 118 -2.24 -19.34 4.57
C GLU A 118 -2.96 -18.78 5.81
N LYS A 119 -3.29 -17.50 5.77
CA LYS A 119 -4.23 -16.86 6.68
C LYS A 119 -5.23 -16.06 5.86
N GLN A 120 -6.41 -15.83 6.42
CA GLN A 120 -7.52 -15.14 5.78
C GLN A 120 -7.98 -13.96 6.64
N PHE A 121 -8.74 -13.06 6.05
CA PHE A 121 -9.37 -11.94 6.73
C PHE A 121 -10.09 -12.39 8.02
N PRO A 122 -9.98 -11.64 9.13
CA PRO A 122 -9.25 -10.36 9.30
C PRO A 122 -7.80 -10.51 9.82
N PHE A 123 -7.20 -11.71 9.78
CA PHE A 123 -5.92 -12.01 10.42
C PHE A 123 -4.80 -11.01 10.04
N GLN A 124 -4.66 -10.66 8.77
CA GLN A 124 -3.63 -9.73 8.31
C GLN A 124 -3.80 -8.34 8.91
N PHE A 125 -5.03 -7.89 9.08
CA PHE A 125 -5.35 -6.58 9.65
C PHE A 125 -5.00 -6.53 11.14
N GLU A 126 -5.36 -7.58 11.88
CA GLU A 126 -4.97 -7.71 13.28
C GLU A 126 -3.45 -7.76 13.42
N GLN A 127 -2.78 -8.56 12.61
CA GLN A 127 -1.34 -8.72 12.65
C GLN A 127 -0.58 -7.40 12.39
N ILE A 128 -0.99 -6.62 11.37
CA ILE A 128 -0.34 -5.34 11.10
C ILE A 128 -0.69 -4.28 12.15
N TYR A 129 -1.90 -4.33 12.73
CA TYR A 129 -2.28 -3.45 13.82
C TYR A 129 -1.45 -3.70 15.09
N GLU A 130 -1.22 -4.96 15.44
CA GLU A 130 -0.34 -5.34 16.55
C GLU A 130 1.09 -4.79 16.37
N VAL A 131 1.61 -4.83 15.12
CA VAL A 131 2.91 -4.23 14.80
C VAL A 131 2.87 -2.72 14.98
N LEU A 132 1.82 -2.06 14.51
CA LEU A 132 1.67 -0.61 14.63
C LEU A 132 1.58 -0.20 16.10
N ASP A 133 0.73 -0.85 16.91
CA ASP A 133 0.59 -0.57 18.35
C ASP A 133 1.90 -0.80 19.11
N TYR A 134 2.59 -1.90 18.82
CA TYR A 134 3.90 -2.17 19.41
C TYR A 134 4.91 -1.06 19.09
N LEU A 135 4.97 -0.60 17.85
CA LEU A 135 5.92 0.44 17.45
C LEU A 135 5.56 1.81 18.02
N VAL A 136 4.29 2.13 18.16
CA VAL A 136 3.86 3.36 18.85
C VAL A 136 4.35 3.37 20.31
N ARG A 137 4.39 2.21 20.97
CA ARG A 137 4.83 2.09 22.38
C ARG A 137 6.35 1.95 22.53
N HIS A 138 7.02 1.28 21.61
CA HIS A 138 8.42 0.85 21.73
C HIS A 138 9.35 1.36 20.62
N GLY A 139 8.83 2.02 19.61
CA GLY A 139 9.62 2.41 18.43
C GLY A 139 10.75 3.39 18.73
N SER A 140 10.66 4.17 19.81
CA SER A 140 11.73 5.05 20.25
C SER A 140 13.03 4.30 20.58
N GLU A 141 12.96 3.05 21.01
CA GLU A 141 14.10 2.15 21.26
C GLU A 141 14.86 1.82 19.96
N ARG A 142 14.21 2.06 18.80
CA ARG A 142 14.77 1.85 17.45
C ARG A 142 15.01 3.16 16.70
N ASN A 143 15.14 4.26 17.43
CA ASN A 143 15.33 5.58 16.85
C ASN A 143 14.16 6.02 15.93
N LEU A 144 12.90 5.67 16.26
CA LEU A 144 11.71 6.13 15.57
C LEU A 144 11.03 7.25 16.37
N ILE A 145 10.56 8.27 15.68
CA ILE A 145 9.63 9.27 16.20
C ILE A 145 8.22 8.70 15.96
N VAL A 146 7.48 8.48 17.05
CA VAL A 146 6.22 7.72 17.02
C VAL A 146 4.99 8.53 17.46
N GLN A 147 5.16 9.77 17.86
CA GLN A 147 4.06 10.65 18.27
C GLN A 147 3.21 11.09 17.09
N SER A 148 3.86 11.34 15.95
CA SER A 148 3.22 11.69 14.69
C SER A 148 3.83 10.84 13.58
N ILE A 149 3.00 10.02 12.95
CA ILE A 149 3.41 9.03 11.96
C ILE A 149 2.66 9.22 10.65
N ALA A 150 3.26 8.81 9.54
CA ALA A 150 2.53 8.70 8.30
C ALA A 150 2.23 7.23 7.97
N LEU A 151 1.10 6.98 7.34
CA LEU A 151 0.79 5.70 6.73
C LEU A 151 1.00 5.79 5.22
N ALA A 152 1.45 4.72 4.61
CA ALA A 152 1.46 4.59 3.17
C ALA A 152 1.14 3.14 2.78
N GLY A 153 0.53 2.96 1.62
CA GLY A 153 0.27 1.62 1.11
C GLY A 153 -0.21 1.64 -0.33
N ASP A 154 0.03 0.55 -1.03
CA ASP A 154 -0.35 0.36 -2.43
C ASP A 154 -1.35 -0.78 -2.59
N SER A 155 -2.35 -0.64 -3.48
CA SER A 155 -3.27 -1.72 -3.81
C SER A 155 -3.94 -2.34 -2.56
N ALA A 156 -3.80 -3.63 -2.31
CA ALA A 156 -4.22 -4.30 -1.07
C ALA A 156 -3.58 -3.68 0.19
N GLY A 157 -2.35 -3.16 0.09
CA GLY A 157 -1.72 -2.42 1.18
C GLY A 157 -2.38 -1.08 1.46
N GLY A 158 -2.83 -0.39 0.41
CA GLY A 158 -3.66 0.81 0.57
C GLY A 158 -4.98 0.51 1.29
N HIS A 159 -5.60 -0.63 0.99
CA HIS A 159 -6.76 -1.13 1.72
C HIS A 159 -6.46 -1.34 3.21
N MET A 160 -5.35 -2.01 3.51
CA MET A 160 -4.93 -2.23 4.90
C MET A 160 -4.61 -0.92 5.64
N ALA A 161 -4.02 0.06 4.95
CA ALA A 161 -3.77 1.38 5.53
C ALA A 161 -5.06 2.13 5.92
N ILE A 162 -6.11 2.02 5.09
CA ILE A 162 -7.45 2.56 5.42
C ILE A 162 -8.02 1.87 6.66
N ALA A 163 -7.94 0.54 6.72
CA ALA A 163 -8.43 -0.23 7.87
C ALA A 163 -7.65 0.10 9.15
N LEU A 164 -6.33 0.34 9.06
CA LEU A 164 -5.51 0.75 10.21
C LEU A 164 -5.97 2.07 10.81
N ILE A 165 -6.37 3.06 10.01
CA ILE A 165 -6.95 4.31 10.53
C ILE A 165 -8.22 3.99 11.33
N GLN A 166 -9.14 3.19 10.78
CA GLN A 166 -10.36 2.80 11.48
C GLN A 166 -10.03 2.09 12.80
N MET A 167 -9.19 1.06 12.77
CA MET A 167 -8.81 0.29 13.96
C MET A 167 -8.12 1.15 15.02
N ALA A 168 -7.24 2.06 14.61
CA ALA A 168 -6.57 2.98 15.50
C ALA A 168 -7.54 3.93 16.22
N LEU A 169 -8.55 4.42 15.49
CA LEU A 169 -9.60 5.28 16.05
C LEU A 169 -10.50 4.51 17.02
N GLU A 170 -10.89 3.29 16.67
CA GLU A 170 -11.74 2.43 17.51
C GLU A 170 -11.02 2.00 18.80
N ARG A 171 -9.73 1.72 18.70
CA ARG A 171 -8.90 1.21 19.81
C ARG A 171 -8.12 2.29 20.54
N SER A 172 -8.32 3.56 20.19
CA SER A 172 -7.67 4.72 20.81
C SER A 172 -6.14 4.60 20.83
N LEU A 173 -5.55 4.28 19.69
CA LEU A 173 -4.09 4.22 19.53
C LEU A 173 -3.47 5.57 19.94
N PRO A 174 -2.45 5.61 20.84
CA PRO A 174 -1.89 6.86 21.34
C PRO A 174 -0.84 7.45 20.36
N ALA A 175 -1.25 7.71 19.12
CA ALA A 175 -0.44 8.35 18.09
C ALA A 175 -1.31 9.18 17.16
N GLU A 176 -0.74 10.23 16.59
CA GLU A 176 -1.37 11.03 15.55
C GLU A 176 -0.90 10.58 14.17
N PHE A 177 -1.83 10.60 13.21
CA PHE A 177 -1.50 10.35 11.81
C PHE A 177 -1.33 11.69 11.09
N ALA A 178 -0.08 12.03 10.76
CA ALA A 178 0.24 13.27 10.05
C ALA A 178 -0.25 13.26 8.61
N HIS A 179 -0.23 12.09 7.96
CA HIS A 179 -0.61 11.93 6.56
C HIS A 179 -0.84 10.45 6.21
N ILE A 180 -1.70 10.21 5.21
CA ILE A 180 -1.81 8.89 4.58
C ILE A 180 -1.64 9.01 3.06
N VAL A 181 -0.82 8.13 2.49
CA VAL A 181 -0.63 7.98 1.04
C VAL A 181 -1.20 6.65 0.58
N LEU A 182 -2.13 6.72 -0.34
CA LEU A 182 -2.81 5.56 -0.92
C LEU A 182 -2.50 5.48 -2.42
N PHE A 183 -1.67 4.52 -2.80
CA PHE A 183 -1.38 4.26 -4.21
C PHE A 183 -2.39 3.24 -4.75
N TYR A 184 -3.20 3.66 -5.68
CA TYR A 184 -4.21 2.82 -6.38
C TYR A 184 -4.88 1.79 -5.44
N PRO A 185 -5.43 2.25 -4.30
CA PRO A 185 -5.88 1.34 -3.24
C PRO A 185 -7.09 0.50 -3.69
N ILE A 186 -7.20 -0.73 -3.18
CA ILE A 186 -8.47 -1.42 -3.11
C ILE A 186 -9.31 -0.74 -2.04
N THR A 187 -10.54 -0.39 -2.34
CA THR A 187 -11.46 0.26 -1.40
C THR A 187 -12.78 -0.48 -1.23
N ASP A 188 -13.01 -1.51 -2.06
CA ASP A 188 -14.22 -2.32 -1.99
C ASP A 188 -13.99 -3.75 -2.49
N THR A 189 -14.17 -4.74 -1.62
CA THR A 189 -14.10 -6.16 -2.00
C THR A 189 -15.47 -6.74 -2.35
N HIS A 190 -16.56 -6.01 -2.05
CA HIS A 190 -17.94 -6.42 -2.27
C HIS A 190 -18.51 -5.91 -3.59
N LYS A 191 -18.32 -4.62 -3.90
CA LYS A 191 -18.90 -3.97 -5.08
C LYS A 191 -17.82 -3.64 -6.10
N LYS A 192 -18.13 -3.91 -7.39
CA LYS A 192 -17.27 -3.58 -8.52
C LYS A 192 -17.91 -2.46 -9.33
N LEU A 193 -17.09 -1.48 -9.73
CA LEU A 193 -17.51 -0.32 -10.53
C LEU A 193 -17.12 -0.51 -12.01
N GLU A 194 -17.46 0.46 -12.84
CA GLU A 194 -17.34 0.36 -14.30
C GLU A 194 -15.92 0.08 -14.79
N SER A 195 -14.90 0.63 -14.11
CA SER A 195 -13.50 0.39 -14.46
C SER A 195 -13.09 -1.09 -14.41
N TYR A 196 -13.76 -1.93 -13.58
CA TYR A 196 -13.54 -3.38 -13.58
C TYR A 196 -13.90 -4.03 -14.93
N GLU A 197 -14.98 -3.60 -15.57
CA GLU A 197 -15.36 -4.10 -16.90
C GLU A 197 -14.49 -3.49 -18.01
N ILE A 198 -14.18 -2.19 -17.90
CA ILE A 198 -13.34 -1.48 -18.89
C ILE A 198 -11.95 -2.09 -18.97
N PHE A 199 -11.35 -2.42 -17.82
CA PHE A 199 -9.98 -2.93 -17.70
C PHE A 199 -9.92 -4.41 -17.29
N LYS A 200 -10.98 -5.19 -17.52
CA LYS A 200 -11.05 -6.60 -17.09
C LYS A 200 -9.93 -7.48 -17.62
N ASP A 201 -9.46 -7.20 -18.82
CA ASP A 201 -8.39 -7.96 -19.48
C ASP A 201 -6.98 -7.40 -19.24
N GLY A 202 -6.87 -6.39 -18.37
CA GLY A 202 -5.59 -5.72 -18.06
C GLY A 202 -5.45 -4.36 -18.76
N PRO A 203 -4.22 -3.83 -18.94
CA PRO A 203 -2.92 -4.50 -18.83
C PRO A 203 -2.51 -4.78 -17.38
N PHE A 204 -1.63 -5.75 -17.15
CA PHE A 204 -1.07 -6.22 -15.89
C PHE A 204 -2.13 -6.78 -14.91
N LEU A 205 -2.91 -5.93 -14.25
CA LEU A 205 -3.95 -6.36 -13.31
C LEU A 205 -5.25 -6.67 -14.07
N LYS A 206 -5.66 -7.95 -14.05
CA LYS A 206 -6.89 -8.43 -14.67
C LYS A 206 -7.98 -8.64 -13.62
N ALA A 207 -9.25 -8.50 -14.01
CA ALA A 207 -10.39 -8.71 -13.12
C ALA A 207 -10.40 -10.13 -12.52
N ASP A 208 -10.07 -11.17 -13.32
CA ASP A 208 -9.98 -12.55 -12.83
C ASP A 208 -8.89 -12.72 -11.77
N THR A 209 -7.76 -12.02 -11.91
CA THR A 209 -6.70 -12.02 -10.90
C THR A 209 -7.17 -11.36 -9.61
N LEU A 210 -7.85 -10.21 -9.70
CA LEU A 210 -8.44 -9.55 -8.53
C LEU A 210 -9.48 -10.41 -7.83
N ASN A 211 -10.37 -11.05 -8.59
CA ASN A 211 -11.38 -11.96 -8.04
C ASN A 211 -10.72 -13.09 -7.27
N TRP A 212 -9.73 -13.76 -7.88
CA TRP A 212 -8.97 -14.83 -7.23
C TRP A 212 -8.29 -14.34 -5.94
N MET A 213 -7.71 -13.13 -5.93
CA MET A 213 -7.09 -12.55 -4.74
C MET A 213 -8.10 -12.28 -3.63
N ILE A 214 -9.25 -11.69 -3.97
CA ILE A 214 -10.33 -11.42 -3.02
C ILE A 214 -10.89 -12.73 -2.45
N ASP A 215 -11.15 -13.73 -3.30
CA ASP A 215 -11.67 -15.03 -2.88
C ASP A 215 -10.70 -15.79 -1.96
N ALA A 216 -9.40 -15.70 -2.23
CA ALA A 216 -8.38 -16.31 -1.38
C ALA A 216 -8.25 -15.60 -0.01
N PHE A 217 -8.43 -14.27 0.02
CA PHE A 217 -8.29 -13.45 1.22
C PHE A 217 -9.56 -13.40 2.05
N ILE A 218 -10.74 -13.18 1.41
CA ILE A 218 -12.07 -13.11 2.05
C ILE A 218 -13.02 -14.08 1.33
N PRO A 219 -12.97 -15.37 1.66
CA PRO A 219 -13.79 -16.39 0.99
C PRO A 219 -15.27 -16.27 1.29
N ASP A 220 -15.67 -15.82 2.50
CA ASP A 220 -17.07 -15.58 2.84
C ASP A 220 -17.52 -14.20 2.35
N GLU A 221 -18.50 -14.17 1.46
CA GLU A 221 -19.07 -12.93 0.93
C GLU A 221 -19.71 -12.04 2.01
N LYS A 222 -20.13 -12.60 3.13
CA LYS A 222 -20.67 -11.82 4.26
C LYS A 222 -19.58 -10.96 4.91
N ASP A 223 -18.38 -11.50 5.02
CA ASP A 223 -17.25 -10.77 5.60
C ASP A 223 -16.81 -9.60 4.72
N ARG A 224 -17.09 -9.65 3.40
CA ARG A 224 -16.87 -8.54 2.47
C ARG A 224 -17.77 -7.33 2.73
N GLN A 225 -18.87 -7.51 3.45
CA GLN A 225 -19.84 -6.47 3.78
C GLN A 225 -19.53 -5.81 5.14
N THR A 226 -18.27 -5.60 5.43
CA THR A 226 -17.78 -4.91 6.63
C THR A 226 -17.01 -3.66 6.27
N ALA A 227 -16.91 -2.71 7.21
CA ALA A 227 -16.18 -1.47 7.00
C ALA A 227 -14.68 -1.69 6.74
N GLN A 228 -14.10 -2.71 7.36
CA GLN A 228 -12.70 -3.07 7.14
C GLN A 228 -12.48 -3.71 5.77
N ALA A 229 -13.38 -4.59 5.31
CA ALA A 229 -13.24 -5.29 4.03
C ALA A 229 -13.64 -4.43 2.82
N SER A 230 -14.59 -3.52 2.98
CA SER A 230 -15.13 -2.67 1.90
C SER A 230 -15.41 -1.26 2.41
N PRO A 231 -14.36 -0.47 2.72
CA PRO A 231 -14.52 0.86 3.29
C PRO A 231 -15.28 1.82 2.38
N LEU A 232 -15.22 1.67 1.05
CA LEU A 232 -16.03 2.48 0.16
C LEU A 232 -17.53 2.29 0.39
N SER A 233 -17.99 1.07 0.62
CA SER A 233 -19.42 0.77 0.80
C SER A 233 -19.89 0.86 2.25
N PHE A 234 -19.06 0.52 3.23
CA PHE A 234 -19.52 0.26 4.61
C PHE A 234 -18.81 1.09 5.70
N LEU A 235 -17.75 1.85 5.37
CA LEU A 235 -17.15 2.74 6.39
C LEU A 235 -18.15 3.84 6.76
N SER A 236 -18.38 4.01 8.06
CA SER A 236 -19.33 5.01 8.57
C SER A 236 -18.91 6.44 8.23
N ASP A 237 -19.88 7.29 7.91
CA ASP A 237 -19.65 8.71 7.66
C ASP A 237 -19.18 9.47 8.91
N ASP A 238 -19.35 8.91 10.12
CA ASP A 238 -18.82 9.46 11.38
C ASP A 238 -17.30 9.26 11.52
N VAL A 239 -16.75 8.24 10.85
CA VAL A 239 -15.30 7.92 10.88
C VAL A 239 -14.54 8.75 9.85
N LEU A 240 -15.13 9.00 8.69
CA LEU A 240 -14.47 9.69 7.58
C LEU A 240 -13.86 11.05 7.96
N PRO A 241 -14.54 11.95 8.71
CA PRO A 241 -13.96 13.24 9.09
C PRO A 241 -12.70 13.14 9.97
N ARG A 242 -12.44 11.97 10.53
CA ARG A 242 -11.29 11.72 11.42
C ARG A 242 -10.07 11.18 10.67
N PHE A 243 -10.18 11.00 9.34
CA PHE A 243 -9.04 10.64 8.51
C PHE A 243 -8.01 11.78 8.49
N PRO A 244 -6.72 11.43 8.50
CA PRO A 244 -5.66 12.44 8.35
C PRO A 244 -5.66 13.03 6.94
N PRO A 245 -4.91 14.12 6.70
CA PRO A 245 -4.64 14.61 5.35
C PRO A 245 -4.22 13.44 4.45
N THR A 246 -4.87 13.31 3.30
CA THR A 246 -4.80 12.10 2.46
C THR A 246 -4.33 12.43 1.04
N SER A 247 -3.39 11.66 0.52
CA SER A 247 -3.02 11.66 -0.91
C SER A 247 -3.45 10.36 -1.55
N LEU A 248 -4.43 10.43 -2.48
CA LEU A 248 -4.81 9.29 -3.30
C LEU A 248 -4.16 9.42 -4.69
N ILE A 249 -3.40 8.43 -5.07
CA ILE A 249 -2.70 8.37 -6.35
C ILE A 249 -3.28 7.19 -7.12
N LEU A 250 -3.94 7.46 -8.24
CA LEU A 250 -4.72 6.50 -9.00
C LEU A 250 -4.10 6.27 -10.38
N SER A 251 -3.96 5.03 -10.79
CA SER A 251 -3.56 4.68 -12.15
C SER A 251 -4.72 4.96 -13.12
N ALA A 252 -4.44 5.56 -14.27
CA ALA A 252 -5.49 5.88 -15.25
C ALA A 252 -6.00 4.65 -16.00
N VAL A 253 -5.19 3.58 -16.06
CA VAL A 253 -5.51 2.32 -16.75
C VAL A 253 -5.49 1.20 -15.69
N ASP A 254 -6.59 1.08 -14.94
CA ASP A 254 -6.65 0.23 -13.74
C ASP A 254 -8.10 -0.16 -13.41
N PRO A 255 -8.40 -1.43 -13.16
CA PRO A 255 -9.71 -1.84 -12.64
C PRO A 255 -10.14 -1.08 -11.38
N LEU A 256 -9.20 -0.66 -10.51
CA LEU A 256 -9.45 0.03 -9.24
C LEU A 256 -9.67 1.55 -9.37
N LEU A 257 -9.65 2.11 -10.59
CA LEU A 257 -9.73 3.56 -10.80
C LEU A 257 -11.00 4.17 -10.20
N ASP A 258 -12.16 3.62 -10.55
CA ASP A 258 -13.44 4.23 -10.16
C ASP A 258 -13.72 4.12 -8.66
N GLU A 259 -13.33 3.01 -8.03
CA GLU A 259 -13.51 2.86 -6.59
C GLU A 259 -12.59 3.80 -5.81
N GLY A 260 -11.36 4.01 -6.27
CA GLY A 260 -10.45 5.02 -5.71
C GLY A 260 -11.01 6.44 -5.84
N LEU A 261 -11.57 6.80 -7.02
CA LEU A 261 -12.26 8.07 -7.24
C LEU A 261 -13.51 8.22 -6.36
N ALA A 262 -14.29 7.16 -6.19
CA ALA A 262 -15.48 7.19 -5.35
C ALA A 262 -15.12 7.37 -3.87
N PHE A 263 -14.10 6.66 -3.38
CA PHE A 263 -13.62 6.79 -2.01
C PHE A 263 -13.05 8.19 -1.74
N SER A 264 -12.28 8.75 -2.68
CA SER A 264 -11.76 10.11 -2.53
C SER A 264 -12.87 11.16 -2.40
N ARG A 265 -13.95 11.01 -3.17
CA ARG A 265 -15.12 11.90 -3.07
C ARG A 265 -15.82 11.79 -1.72
N ARG A 266 -15.87 10.60 -1.12
CA ARG A 266 -16.39 10.43 0.24
C ARG A 266 -15.55 11.18 1.27
N LEU A 267 -14.21 11.05 1.21
CA LEU A 267 -13.29 11.79 2.08
C LEU A 267 -13.46 13.31 1.94
N GLN A 268 -13.47 13.82 0.70
CA GLN A 268 -13.64 15.26 0.44
C GLN A 268 -14.99 15.78 0.94
N LYS A 269 -16.09 15.04 0.75
CA LYS A 269 -17.41 15.39 1.27
C LYS A 269 -17.44 15.42 2.80
N ALA A 270 -16.65 14.58 3.45
CA ALA A 270 -16.49 14.56 4.90
C ALA A 270 -15.57 15.67 5.43
N GLY A 271 -15.01 16.53 4.57
CA GLY A 271 -14.15 17.65 4.94
C GLY A 271 -12.69 17.29 5.14
N VAL A 272 -12.27 16.08 4.76
CA VAL A 272 -10.86 15.67 4.82
C VAL A 272 -10.04 16.42 3.75
N ASP A 273 -8.85 16.90 4.12
CA ASP A 273 -7.86 17.42 3.15
C ASP A 273 -7.33 16.27 2.28
N ALA A 274 -8.11 15.93 1.25
CA ALA A 274 -7.84 14.81 0.35
C ALA A 274 -7.42 15.30 -1.04
N ALA A 275 -6.14 15.13 -1.37
CA ALA A 275 -5.61 15.37 -2.70
C ALA A 275 -5.73 14.11 -3.56
N VAL A 276 -6.26 14.25 -4.78
CA VAL A 276 -6.43 13.14 -5.73
C VAL A 276 -5.59 13.39 -6.97
N ILE A 277 -4.76 12.42 -7.33
CA ILE A 277 -3.88 12.51 -8.49
C ILE A 277 -4.15 11.30 -9.37
N ARG A 278 -4.64 11.54 -10.59
CA ARG A 278 -4.77 10.53 -11.61
C ARG A 278 -3.51 10.50 -12.48
N ALA A 279 -2.83 9.36 -12.48
CA ALA A 279 -1.59 9.15 -13.23
C ALA A 279 -1.91 8.72 -14.67
N GLU A 280 -1.94 9.68 -15.59
CA GLU A 280 -2.23 9.41 -17.00
C GLU A 280 -1.13 8.53 -17.63
N GLY A 281 -1.56 7.55 -18.42
CA GLY A 281 -0.68 6.60 -19.10
C GLY A 281 -0.08 5.53 -18.19
N GLN A 282 -0.44 5.50 -16.92
CA GLN A 282 0.06 4.51 -15.96
C GLN A 282 -0.96 3.39 -15.73
N MET A 283 -0.45 2.14 -15.69
CA MET A 283 -1.20 0.98 -15.25
C MET A 283 -1.04 0.72 -13.76
N HIS A 284 -1.79 -0.27 -13.23
CA HIS A 284 -1.67 -0.71 -11.83
C HIS A 284 -0.21 -1.02 -11.44
N ALA A 285 0.15 -0.73 -10.21
CA ALA A 285 1.48 -0.95 -9.62
C ALA A 285 2.64 -0.14 -10.26
N PHE A 286 2.36 0.97 -10.93
CA PHE A 286 3.36 1.75 -11.66
C PHE A 286 4.47 2.36 -10.79
N VAL A 287 4.25 2.64 -9.50
CA VAL A 287 5.31 3.11 -8.59
C VAL A 287 6.18 1.96 -8.05
N LEU A 288 5.69 0.72 -8.15
CA LEU A 288 6.36 -0.47 -7.64
C LEU A 288 7.18 -1.18 -8.72
N LEU A 289 6.57 -1.43 -9.89
CA LEU A 289 7.12 -2.29 -10.92
C LEU A 289 8.41 -1.70 -11.54
N LYS A 290 9.53 -2.41 -11.38
CA LYS A 290 10.87 -2.00 -11.82
C LYS A 290 10.90 -1.55 -13.30
N ALA A 291 10.10 -2.20 -14.15
CA ALA A 291 10.07 -1.90 -15.59
C ALA A 291 9.45 -0.53 -15.92
N ILE A 292 8.57 0.03 -15.08
CA ILE A 292 7.77 1.22 -15.38
C ILE A 292 7.86 2.33 -14.33
N ARG A 293 8.42 2.06 -13.15
CA ARG A 293 8.53 3.03 -12.05
C ARG A 293 9.41 4.25 -12.38
N ASP A 294 10.25 4.13 -13.38
CA ASP A 294 11.15 5.21 -13.85
C ASP A 294 10.54 6.01 -15.00
N SER A 295 9.27 5.79 -15.35
CA SER A 295 8.57 6.64 -16.31
C SER A 295 8.47 8.09 -15.80
N PRO A 296 8.44 9.10 -16.69
CA PRO A 296 8.39 10.50 -16.27
C PRO A 296 7.23 10.80 -15.31
N THR A 297 6.04 10.23 -15.56
CA THR A 297 4.87 10.38 -14.69
C THR A 297 5.09 9.73 -13.33
N ALA A 298 5.63 8.48 -13.29
CA ALA A 298 5.89 7.78 -12.04
C ALA A 298 6.90 8.53 -11.17
N ARG A 299 8.00 9.02 -11.75
CA ARG A 299 9.00 9.81 -11.02
C ARG A 299 8.41 11.10 -10.44
N ALA A 300 7.68 11.87 -11.25
CA ALA A 300 7.04 13.11 -10.79
C ALA A 300 6.06 12.86 -9.62
N ILE A 301 5.32 11.75 -9.66
CA ILE A 301 4.44 11.34 -8.58
C ILE A 301 5.22 10.94 -7.33
N MET A 302 6.31 10.21 -7.47
CA MET A 302 7.16 9.85 -6.32
C MET A 302 7.82 11.07 -5.69
N ASP A 303 8.29 12.05 -6.48
CA ASP A 303 8.84 13.31 -6.00
C ASP A 303 7.79 14.10 -5.20
N LEU A 304 6.57 14.22 -5.73
CA LEU A 304 5.46 14.87 -5.03
C LEU A 304 5.07 14.12 -3.75
N THR A 305 5.01 12.81 -3.81
CA THR A 305 4.66 11.97 -2.65
C THR A 305 5.67 12.12 -1.52
N THR A 306 6.96 12.02 -1.83
CA THR A 306 8.00 12.16 -0.82
C THR A 306 8.07 13.57 -0.25
N LEU A 307 7.82 14.60 -1.06
CA LEU A 307 7.71 15.99 -0.59
C LEU A 307 6.54 16.16 0.40
N ARG A 308 5.34 15.65 0.07
CA ARG A 308 4.16 15.74 0.95
C ARG A 308 4.39 15.01 2.27
N LEU A 309 4.90 13.77 2.23
CA LEU A 309 5.25 13.00 3.42
C LEU A 309 6.27 13.73 4.30
N ARG A 310 7.37 14.23 3.69
CA ARG A 310 8.41 14.98 4.40
C ARG A 310 7.85 16.24 5.05
N THR A 311 6.99 16.97 4.36
CA THR A 311 6.37 18.20 4.89
C THR A 311 5.45 17.88 6.05
N ALA A 312 4.59 16.86 5.92
CA ALA A 312 3.68 16.46 6.99
C ALA A 312 4.42 15.98 8.25
N LEU A 313 5.48 15.18 8.07
CA LEU A 313 6.29 14.65 9.18
C LEU A 313 7.24 15.69 9.82
N ALA A 314 7.51 16.81 9.17
CA ALA A 314 8.31 17.90 9.74
C ALA A 314 7.47 18.88 10.57
N SER A 315 6.15 18.87 10.43
CA SER A 315 5.26 19.71 11.20
C SER A 315 5.13 19.14 12.63
N PRO A 316 5.31 19.94 13.69
CA PRO A 316 4.97 19.47 15.03
C PRO A 316 3.46 19.14 15.09
N PRO A 317 3.06 18.15 15.90
CA PRO A 317 1.66 17.84 16.11
C PRO A 317 0.88 18.98 16.75
#